data_21109947781b307185e9d2c53ade8506
#
_entry.id   21109947781b307185e9d2c53ade8506
#
_cell.length_a   1.000
_cell.length_b   1.000
_cell.length_c   1.000
_cell.angle_alpha   90.00
_cell.angle_beta   90.00
_cell.angle_gamma   90.00
#
_symmetry.space_group_name_H-M   'P 1'
#
loop_
_entity.id
_entity.type
_entity.pdbx_description
1 polymer ?
#
loop_
_entity_poly.entity_id
_entity_poly.type
_entity_poly.pdbx_seq_one_letter_code
_entity_poly.pdbx_strand_id
1 'polypeptide(L)'
;MNKEGILIVVSGFSGAGKGTIMKALLERYDNYALSISATTRNPRPGEEEGKAYFFKTTEEFEKMIAKDDLIEYAMYVGNYYGTPKAYVEEQLCAGKDVILEIEIQGALKVKEKFPNTLLLFVTPPSAEELRKRLEGRGTETQEVIDGRMKRAIEEAEYMDQYDYLIVNDELDVCVEEMHHLIQGEHERCFRNQTFIEHMKRELKGE
;
A
#
# COMPACT_ATOMS: atom_id res chain seq x y z
N MET A 1 17.05 20.33 1.42
CA MET A 1 15.58 20.35 1.64
C MET A 1 15.19 18.94 2.03
N ASN A 2 14.57 18.72 3.20
CA ASN A 2 13.98 17.42 3.49
C ASN A 2 12.79 17.26 2.52
N LYS A 3 12.87 16.29 1.61
CA LYS A 3 11.72 15.92 0.77
C LYS A 3 10.75 15.17 1.67
N GLU A 4 9.49 15.56 1.66
CA GLU A 4 8.42 14.79 2.27
C GLU A 4 8.28 13.45 1.53
N GLY A 5 8.00 12.36 2.26
CA GLY A 5 7.80 11.06 1.66
C GLY A 5 6.51 10.99 0.83
N ILE A 6 6.38 9.94 0.04
CA ILE A 6 5.19 9.69 -0.80
C ILE A 6 4.28 8.67 -0.10
N LEU A 7 2.98 8.96 -0.06
CA LEU A 7 1.98 7.96 0.29
C LEU A 7 1.74 7.03 -0.90
N ILE A 8 1.97 5.73 -0.69
CA ILE A 8 1.89 4.70 -1.72
C ILE A 8 0.86 3.67 -1.29
N VAL A 9 -0.01 3.27 -2.18
CA VAL A 9 -0.88 2.11 -1.99
C VAL A 9 -0.45 1.00 -2.93
N VAL A 10 -0.23 -0.18 -2.37
CA VAL A 10 0.07 -1.40 -3.11
C VAL A 10 -1.11 -2.35 -2.97
N SER A 11 -1.80 -2.58 -4.07
CA SER A 11 -2.84 -3.60 -4.20
C SER A 11 -2.46 -4.64 -5.25
N GLY A 12 -3.32 -5.61 -5.48
CA GLY A 12 -3.09 -6.64 -6.49
C GLY A 12 -3.69 -7.97 -6.06
N PHE A 13 -3.67 -8.92 -6.96
CA PHE A 13 -4.33 -10.21 -6.75
C PHE A 13 -3.85 -10.95 -5.51
N SER A 14 -4.76 -11.66 -4.86
CA SER A 14 -4.40 -12.61 -3.82
C SER A 14 -3.49 -13.69 -4.44
N GLY A 15 -2.26 -13.84 -3.91
CA GLY A 15 -1.26 -14.74 -4.49
C GLY A 15 -0.25 -14.06 -5.43
N ALA A 16 -0.39 -12.78 -5.74
CA ALA A 16 0.56 -12.03 -6.58
C ALA A 16 1.94 -11.82 -5.95
N GLY A 17 2.10 -12.08 -4.63
CA GLY A 17 3.40 -11.98 -3.94
C GLY A 17 3.69 -10.63 -3.29
N LYS A 18 2.68 -9.77 -3.08
CA LYS A 18 2.81 -8.43 -2.46
C LYS A 18 3.66 -8.44 -1.20
N GLY A 19 3.30 -9.25 -0.20
CA GLY A 19 4.02 -9.30 1.07
C GLY A 19 5.50 -9.70 0.93
N THR A 20 5.83 -10.56 -0.05
CA THR A 20 7.23 -10.94 -0.36
C THR A 20 8.01 -9.76 -0.94
N ILE A 21 7.38 -9.01 -1.87
CA ILE A 21 7.96 -7.79 -2.45
C ILE A 21 8.17 -6.74 -1.37
N MET A 22 7.15 -6.47 -0.53
CA MET A 22 7.25 -5.48 0.56
C MET A 22 8.37 -5.82 1.53
N LYS A 23 8.47 -7.10 1.92
CA LYS A 23 9.56 -7.55 2.79
C LYS A 23 10.93 -7.29 2.16
N ALA A 24 11.14 -7.72 0.91
CA ALA A 24 12.40 -7.55 0.20
C ALA A 24 12.74 -6.06 -0.03
N LEU A 25 11.75 -5.21 -0.31
CA LEU A 25 11.93 -3.76 -0.47
C LEU A 25 12.42 -3.12 0.83
N LEU A 26 11.77 -3.44 1.96
CA LEU A 26 12.14 -2.92 3.28
C LEU A 26 13.50 -3.44 3.79
N GLU A 27 13.91 -4.64 3.37
CA GLU A 27 15.24 -5.19 3.68
C GLU A 27 16.37 -4.52 2.88
N ARG A 28 16.08 -4.02 1.67
CA ARG A 28 17.09 -3.40 0.78
C ARG A 28 17.23 -1.91 0.95
N TYR A 29 16.16 -1.23 1.28
CA TYR A 29 16.10 0.24 1.29
C TYR A 29 15.50 0.74 2.61
N ASP A 30 16.17 1.72 3.22
CA ASP A 30 15.81 2.28 4.52
C ASP A 30 14.86 3.48 4.46
N ASN A 31 14.57 3.96 3.24
CA ASN A 31 13.68 5.10 2.98
C ASN A 31 12.19 4.74 2.92
N TYR A 32 11.82 3.48 3.16
CA TYR A 32 10.42 3.04 3.20
C TYR A 32 9.91 2.77 4.60
N ALA A 33 8.61 2.92 4.78
CA ALA A 33 7.88 2.43 5.95
C ALA A 33 6.61 1.71 5.51
N LEU A 34 6.35 0.53 6.06
CA LEU A 34 5.07 -0.14 5.87
C LEU A 34 4.08 0.42 6.90
N SER A 35 2.87 0.75 6.46
CA SER A 35 1.82 1.17 7.38
C SER A 35 1.44 0.03 8.32
N ILE A 36 1.25 0.38 9.60
CA ILE A 36 0.74 -0.55 10.59
C ILE A 36 -0.74 -0.26 10.79
N SER A 37 -1.59 -1.19 10.38
CA SER A 37 -3.05 -1.04 10.50
C SER A 37 -3.50 -1.18 11.94
N ALA A 38 -4.56 -0.48 12.31
CA ALA A 38 -5.35 -0.74 13.51
C ALA A 38 -6.38 -1.83 13.23
N THR A 39 -6.69 -2.66 14.22
CA THR A 39 -7.74 -3.69 14.12
C THR A 39 -8.43 -3.92 15.45
N THR A 40 -9.72 -4.33 15.40
CA THR A 40 -10.47 -4.77 16.58
C THR A 40 -10.38 -6.27 16.81
N ARG A 41 -9.68 -7.00 15.94
CA ARG A 41 -9.40 -8.42 16.11
C ARG A 41 -8.39 -8.62 17.26
N ASN A 42 -8.61 -9.65 18.07
CA ASN A 42 -7.62 -10.05 19.06
C ASN A 42 -6.29 -10.47 18.40
N PRO A 43 -5.14 -10.18 19.04
CA PRO A 43 -3.84 -10.63 18.56
C PRO A 43 -3.76 -12.16 18.48
N ARG A 44 -3.07 -12.66 17.47
CA ARG A 44 -2.72 -14.07 17.34
C ARG A 44 -1.38 -14.36 18.02
N PRO A 45 -1.06 -15.63 18.35
CA PRO A 45 0.24 -15.98 18.86
C PRO A 45 1.38 -15.45 17.96
N GLY A 46 2.31 -14.70 18.55
CA GLY A 46 3.45 -14.11 17.84
C GLY A 46 3.20 -12.73 17.23
N GLU A 47 1.97 -12.20 17.26
CA GLU A 47 1.68 -10.81 16.86
C GLU A 47 1.93 -9.87 18.04
N GLU A 48 2.62 -8.75 17.76
CA GLU A 48 2.98 -7.73 18.74
C GLU A 48 2.29 -6.40 18.43
N GLU A 49 1.85 -5.70 19.51
CA GLU A 49 1.31 -4.34 19.43
C GLU A 49 2.30 -3.39 18.74
N GLY A 50 1.82 -2.61 17.79
CA GLY A 50 2.63 -1.62 17.06
C GLY A 50 3.64 -2.20 16.08
N LYS A 51 3.64 -3.54 15.88
CA LYS A 51 4.43 -4.21 14.83
C LYS A 51 3.54 -4.92 13.81
N ALA A 52 2.69 -5.83 14.28
CA ALA A 52 1.75 -6.53 13.41
C ALA A 52 0.50 -5.67 13.16
N TYR A 53 -0.07 -5.14 14.23
CA TYR A 53 -1.23 -4.24 14.25
C TYR A 53 -1.17 -3.32 15.47
N PHE A 54 -1.95 -2.22 15.42
CA PHE A 54 -2.43 -1.52 16.59
C PHE A 54 -3.75 -2.16 17.01
N PHE A 55 -3.73 -2.98 18.06
CA PHE A 55 -4.93 -3.67 18.54
C PHE A 55 -5.80 -2.72 19.35
N LYS A 56 -7.05 -2.54 18.95
CA LYS A 56 -8.02 -1.59 19.54
C LYS A 56 -9.28 -2.31 19.96
N THR A 57 -9.98 -1.78 20.96
CA THR A 57 -11.36 -2.16 21.19
C THR A 57 -12.26 -1.61 20.08
N THR A 58 -13.49 -2.15 19.95
CA THR A 58 -14.47 -1.63 18.99
C THR A 58 -14.78 -0.17 19.28
N GLU A 59 -14.97 0.19 20.57
CA GLU A 59 -15.26 1.55 21.00
C GLU A 59 -14.11 2.54 20.72
N GLU A 60 -12.86 2.10 20.86
CA GLU A 60 -11.69 2.89 20.50
C GLU A 60 -11.63 3.13 19.00
N PHE A 61 -11.86 2.08 18.20
CA PHE A 61 -11.83 2.17 16.75
C PHE A 61 -12.96 3.08 16.22
N GLU A 62 -14.17 2.96 16.75
CA GLU A 62 -15.30 3.84 16.41
C GLU A 62 -15.02 5.32 16.77
N LYS A 63 -14.30 5.56 17.87
CA LYS A 63 -13.81 6.92 18.19
C LYS A 63 -12.82 7.43 17.16
N MET A 64 -11.92 6.58 16.64
CA MET A 64 -11.01 6.95 15.57
C MET A 64 -11.77 7.30 14.28
N ILE A 65 -12.81 6.53 13.93
CA ILE A 65 -13.69 6.85 12.80
C ILE A 65 -14.36 8.23 13.00
N ALA A 66 -14.97 8.45 14.16
CA ALA A 66 -15.69 9.69 14.47
C ALA A 66 -14.79 10.94 14.44
N LYS A 67 -13.50 10.80 14.76
CA LYS A 67 -12.50 11.87 14.73
C LYS A 67 -11.80 12.02 13.38
N ASP A 68 -12.11 11.19 12.39
CA ASP A 68 -11.40 11.11 11.11
C ASP A 68 -9.88 10.82 11.28
N ASP A 69 -9.52 10.02 12.30
CA ASP A 69 -8.13 9.65 12.61
C ASP A 69 -7.59 8.54 11.70
N LEU A 70 -8.38 8.07 10.72
CA LEU A 70 -8.03 7.00 9.79
C LEU A 70 -7.92 7.51 8.36
N ILE A 71 -6.92 7.04 7.64
CA ILE A 71 -6.77 7.26 6.18
C ILE A 71 -7.89 6.54 5.45
N GLU A 72 -8.05 5.25 5.77
CA GLU A 72 -9.12 4.37 5.29
C GLU A 72 -9.49 3.37 6.38
N TYR A 73 -10.66 2.77 6.27
CA TYR A 73 -11.07 1.63 7.10
C TYR A 73 -12.10 0.77 6.39
N ALA A 74 -12.16 -0.49 6.79
CA ALA A 74 -13.15 -1.47 6.34
C ALA A 74 -13.51 -2.44 7.47
N MET A 75 -14.66 -3.09 7.35
CA MET A 75 -15.04 -4.22 8.19
C MET A 75 -14.81 -5.52 7.42
N TYR A 76 -14.08 -6.45 8.03
CA TYR A 76 -13.82 -7.77 7.48
C TYR A 76 -14.01 -8.84 8.57
N VAL A 77 -14.89 -9.83 8.28
CA VAL A 77 -15.20 -10.94 9.20
C VAL A 77 -15.52 -10.44 10.62
N GLY A 78 -16.37 -9.39 10.72
CA GLY A 78 -16.83 -8.86 12.00
C GLY A 78 -15.81 -8.02 12.79
N ASN A 79 -14.65 -7.71 12.21
CA ASN A 79 -13.65 -6.85 12.82
C ASN A 79 -13.36 -5.63 11.93
N TYR A 80 -13.08 -4.51 12.56
CA TYR A 80 -12.56 -3.34 11.86
C TYR A 80 -11.07 -3.50 11.56
N TYR A 81 -10.68 -2.95 10.42
CA TYR A 81 -9.29 -2.75 10.00
C TYR A 81 -9.18 -1.36 9.39
N GLY A 82 -8.11 -0.64 9.67
CA GLY A 82 -7.91 0.69 9.09
C GLY A 82 -6.51 1.22 9.35
N THR A 83 -6.13 2.23 8.60
CA THR A 83 -4.80 2.83 8.65
C THR A 83 -4.79 4.12 9.45
N PRO A 84 -4.14 4.19 10.64
CA PRO A 84 -4.05 5.41 11.43
C PRO A 84 -3.30 6.53 10.71
N LYS A 85 -3.90 7.73 10.60
CA LYS A 85 -3.28 8.90 9.97
C LYS A 85 -1.99 9.33 10.65
N ALA A 86 -2.01 9.43 11.97
CA ALA A 86 -0.87 9.94 12.74
C ALA A 86 0.43 9.20 12.46
N TYR A 87 0.39 7.87 12.38
CA TYR A 87 1.56 7.07 12.05
C TYR A 87 2.07 7.35 10.63
N VAL A 88 1.17 7.43 9.66
CA VAL A 88 1.54 7.69 8.26
C VAL A 88 2.13 9.10 8.11
N GLU A 89 1.49 10.11 8.69
CA GLU A 89 1.96 11.50 8.66
C GLU A 89 3.34 11.65 9.32
N GLU A 90 3.57 10.98 10.45
CA GLU A 90 4.88 10.96 11.11
C GLU A 90 5.98 10.43 10.19
N GLN A 91 5.74 9.31 9.52
CA GLN A 91 6.73 8.69 8.62
C GLN A 91 6.94 9.54 7.35
N LEU A 92 5.88 10.10 6.77
CA LEU A 92 5.98 11.01 5.62
C LEU A 92 6.80 12.26 5.96
N CYS A 93 6.53 12.90 7.12
CA CYS A 93 7.29 14.05 7.61
C CYS A 93 8.75 13.70 7.92
N ALA A 94 9.05 12.47 8.31
CA ALA A 94 10.41 11.96 8.46
C ALA A 94 11.13 11.73 7.12
N GLY A 95 10.45 11.94 5.99
CA GLY A 95 10.99 11.77 4.63
C GLY A 95 10.95 10.31 4.14
N LYS A 96 10.19 9.44 4.79
CA LYS A 96 10.00 8.06 4.34
C LYS A 96 8.79 7.93 3.43
N ASP A 97 8.95 7.13 2.39
CA ASP A 97 7.85 6.70 1.54
C ASP A 97 7.02 5.66 2.29
N VAL A 98 5.72 5.94 2.48
CA VAL A 98 4.85 5.08 3.30
C VAL A 98 3.98 4.21 2.41
N ILE A 99 4.08 2.91 2.59
CA ILE A 99 3.33 1.92 1.81
C ILE A 99 2.16 1.37 2.61
N LEU A 100 0.97 1.46 2.03
CA LEU A 100 -0.25 0.80 2.49
C LEU A 100 -0.48 -0.44 1.62
N GLU A 101 -0.41 -1.64 2.21
CA GLU A 101 -0.85 -2.87 1.53
C GLU A 101 -2.33 -3.10 1.85
N ILE A 102 -3.21 -2.66 0.95
CA ILE A 102 -4.67 -2.70 1.14
C ILE A 102 -5.41 -3.20 -0.11
N GLU A 103 -6.67 -3.56 0.09
CA GLU A 103 -7.60 -4.00 -0.95
C GLU A 103 -7.96 -2.86 -1.91
N ILE A 104 -8.35 -3.20 -3.15
CA ILE A 104 -8.65 -2.25 -4.24
C ILE A 104 -9.67 -1.20 -3.82
N GLN A 105 -10.76 -1.61 -3.16
CA GLN A 105 -11.81 -0.69 -2.68
C GLN A 105 -11.26 0.37 -1.71
N GLY A 106 -10.32 -0.03 -0.85
CA GLY A 106 -9.60 0.88 0.05
C GLY A 106 -8.67 1.82 -0.73
N ALA A 107 -7.93 1.28 -1.70
CA ALA A 107 -7.00 2.04 -2.54
C ALA A 107 -7.68 3.20 -3.26
N LEU A 108 -8.82 2.95 -3.90
CA LEU A 108 -9.57 3.96 -4.65
C LEU A 108 -10.12 5.07 -3.72
N LYS A 109 -10.61 4.70 -2.53
CA LYS A 109 -11.03 5.67 -1.51
C LYS A 109 -9.85 6.51 -1.00
N VAL A 110 -8.68 5.91 -0.82
CA VAL A 110 -7.47 6.65 -0.45
C VAL A 110 -7.10 7.63 -1.55
N LYS A 111 -7.10 7.23 -2.82
CA LYS A 111 -6.81 8.10 -3.95
C LYS A 111 -7.79 9.28 -4.07
N GLU A 112 -9.07 9.04 -3.84
CA GLU A 112 -10.10 10.07 -3.82
C GLU A 112 -9.84 11.11 -2.71
N LYS A 113 -9.51 10.65 -1.49
CA LYS A 113 -9.26 11.51 -0.33
C LYS A 113 -7.89 12.19 -0.38
N PHE A 114 -6.88 11.50 -0.93
CA PHE A 114 -5.49 11.93 -1.06
C PHE A 114 -5.02 11.80 -2.52
N PRO A 115 -5.36 12.75 -3.41
CA PRO A 115 -5.13 12.64 -4.85
C PRO A 115 -3.66 12.42 -5.26
N ASN A 116 -2.71 12.87 -4.42
CA ASN A 116 -1.28 12.71 -4.66
C ASN A 116 -0.73 11.32 -4.26
N THR A 117 -1.58 10.41 -3.77
CA THR A 117 -1.21 9.02 -3.47
C THR A 117 -0.80 8.30 -4.75
N LEU A 118 0.30 7.56 -4.67
CA LEU A 118 0.75 6.69 -5.76
C LEU A 118 0.08 5.32 -5.63
N LEU A 119 -0.65 4.89 -6.66
CA LEU A 119 -1.31 3.58 -6.70
C LEU A 119 -0.50 2.60 -7.56
N LEU A 120 -0.06 1.49 -6.95
CA LEU A 120 0.67 0.41 -7.61
C LEU A 120 -0.17 -0.88 -7.57
N PHE A 121 -0.41 -1.48 -8.73
CA PHE A 121 -1.09 -2.78 -8.81
C PHE A 121 -0.09 -3.89 -9.10
N VAL A 122 0.01 -4.88 -8.21
CA VAL A 122 0.90 -6.02 -8.35
C VAL A 122 0.16 -7.21 -8.98
N THR A 123 0.71 -7.74 -10.06
CA THR A 123 0.18 -8.91 -10.78
C THR A 123 1.29 -9.94 -11.02
N PRO A 124 1.00 -11.25 -11.09
CA PRO A 124 1.91 -12.21 -11.69
C PRO A 124 1.92 -12.02 -13.22
N PRO A 125 2.88 -12.66 -13.95
CA PRO A 125 3.00 -12.50 -15.40
C PRO A 125 1.82 -13.08 -16.20
N SER A 126 1.03 -13.99 -15.60
CA SER A 126 -0.15 -14.56 -16.24
C SER A 126 -1.17 -15.09 -15.23
N ALA A 127 -2.42 -15.30 -15.69
CA ALA A 127 -3.46 -15.93 -14.89
C ALA A 127 -3.13 -17.41 -14.54
N GLU A 128 -2.40 -18.09 -15.42
CA GLU A 128 -1.91 -19.46 -15.17
C GLU A 128 -0.91 -19.45 -14.00
N GLU A 129 0.03 -18.50 -14.00
CA GLU A 129 1.01 -18.35 -12.92
C GLU A 129 0.32 -17.97 -11.60
N LEU A 130 -0.72 -17.11 -11.65
CA LEU A 130 -1.51 -16.80 -10.46
C LEU A 130 -2.13 -18.07 -9.86
N ARG A 131 -2.75 -18.91 -10.68
CA ARG A 131 -3.34 -20.18 -10.24
C ARG A 131 -2.29 -21.10 -9.64
N LYS A 132 -1.13 -21.28 -10.30
CA LYS A 132 -0.01 -22.09 -9.78
C LYS A 132 0.45 -21.62 -8.40
N ARG A 133 0.56 -20.31 -8.20
CA ARG A 133 0.96 -19.72 -6.90
C ARG A 133 -0.07 -19.97 -5.81
N LEU A 134 -1.35 -19.96 -6.13
CA LEU A 134 -2.42 -20.28 -5.19
C LEU A 134 -2.39 -21.77 -4.81
N GLU A 135 -2.24 -22.66 -5.79
CA GLU A 135 -2.14 -24.11 -5.59
C GLU A 135 -0.87 -24.50 -4.81
N GLY A 136 0.25 -23.86 -5.10
CA GLY A 136 1.55 -24.12 -4.49
C GLY A 136 1.66 -23.83 -3.00
N ARG A 137 0.70 -23.08 -2.42
CA ARG A 137 0.61 -22.87 -0.96
C ARG A 137 0.26 -24.15 -0.19
N GLY A 138 -0.39 -25.13 -0.84
CA GLY A 138 -0.69 -26.45 -0.26
C GLY A 138 -1.65 -26.45 0.93
N THR A 139 -2.20 -25.30 1.31
CA THR A 139 -3.04 -25.11 2.51
C THR A 139 -4.52 -24.90 2.16
N GLU A 140 -4.86 -24.77 0.89
CA GLU A 140 -6.21 -24.38 0.45
C GLU A 140 -6.88 -25.48 -0.39
N THR A 141 -8.20 -25.57 -0.26
CA THR A 141 -9.01 -26.49 -1.09
C THR A 141 -9.21 -25.92 -2.49
N GLN A 142 -9.52 -26.77 -3.47
CA GLN A 142 -9.80 -26.33 -4.83
C GLN A 142 -10.94 -25.28 -4.90
N GLU A 143 -11.96 -25.41 -4.07
CA GLU A 143 -13.06 -24.43 -4.00
C GLU A 143 -12.59 -23.05 -3.56
N VAL A 144 -11.64 -22.97 -2.61
CA VAL A 144 -11.06 -21.71 -2.16
C VAL A 144 -10.22 -21.09 -3.27
N ILE A 145 -9.42 -21.89 -3.99
CA ILE A 145 -8.61 -21.43 -5.13
C ILE A 145 -9.50 -20.87 -6.24
N ASP A 146 -10.56 -21.60 -6.61
CA ASP A 146 -11.51 -21.15 -7.63
C ASP A 146 -12.26 -19.88 -7.22
N GLY A 147 -12.61 -19.75 -5.94
CA GLY A 147 -13.16 -18.52 -5.37
C GLY A 147 -12.21 -17.33 -5.49
N ARG A 148 -10.90 -17.53 -5.24
CA ARG A 148 -9.88 -16.49 -5.39
C ARG A 148 -9.65 -16.12 -6.86
N MET A 149 -9.67 -17.09 -7.76
CA MET A 149 -9.57 -16.83 -9.20
C MET A 149 -10.76 -16.03 -9.71
N LYS A 150 -11.99 -16.35 -9.23
CA LYS A 150 -13.17 -15.56 -9.56
C LYS A 150 -13.04 -14.13 -9.07
N ARG A 151 -12.56 -13.94 -7.84
CA ARG A 151 -12.30 -12.60 -7.30
C ARG A 151 -11.25 -11.86 -8.11
N ALA A 152 -10.19 -12.53 -8.56
CA ALA A 152 -9.17 -11.92 -9.41
C ALA A 152 -9.73 -11.40 -10.75
N ILE A 153 -10.76 -12.05 -11.32
CA ILE A 153 -11.47 -11.54 -12.50
C ILE A 153 -12.19 -10.23 -12.18
N GLU A 154 -12.87 -10.16 -11.03
CA GLU A 154 -13.55 -8.93 -10.59
C GLU A 154 -12.54 -7.80 -10.28
N GLU A 155 -11.41 -8.14 -9.68
CA GLU A 155 -10.33 -7.21 -9.34
C GLU A 155 -9.60 -6.68 -10.58
N ALA A 156 -9.51 -7.47 -11.65
CA ALA A 156 -8.86 -7.07 -12.89
C ALA A 156 -9.56 -5.88 -13.59
N GLU A 157 -10.86 -5.73 -13.39
CA GLU A 157 -11.64 -4.61 -13.94
C GLU A 157 -11.23 -3.24 -13.37
N TYR A 158 -10.41 -3.22 -12.33
CA TYR A 158 -9.93 -2.00 -11.69
C TYR A 158 -8.45 -1.70 -11.94
N MET A 159 -7.74 -2.55 -12.70
CA MET A 159 -6.29 -2.40 -12.92
C MET A 159 -5.92 -1.09 -13.61
N ASP A 160 -6.75 -0.62 -14.53
CA ASP A 160 -6.58 0.62 -15.28
C ASP A 160 -6.79 1.90 -14.45
N GLN A 161 -7.29 1.77 -13.23
CA GLN A 161 -7.45 2.88 -12.27
C GLN A 161 -6.20 3.12 -11.42
N TYR A 162 -5.16 2.29 -11.59
CA TYR A 162 -3.88 2.45 -10.90
C TYR A 162 -2.91 3.29 -11.72
N ASP A 163 -1.98 3.95 -11.02
CA ASP A 163 -0.98 4.77 -11.69
C ASP A 163 0.07 3.90 -12.42
N TYR A 164 0.40 2.71 -11.86
CA TYR A 164 1.36 1.79 -12.44
C TYR A 164 1.01 0.32 -12.16
N LEU A 165 1.40 -0.54 -13.12
CA LEU A 165 1.31 -1.98 -13.03
C LEU A 165 2.70 -2.57 -12.75
N ILE A 166 2.81 -3.41 -11.71
CA ILE A 166 4.03 -4.10 -11.32
C ILE A 166 3.87 -5.60 -11.60
N VAL A 167 4.65 -6.13 -12.53
CA VAL A 167 4.61 -7.56 -12.88
C VAL A 167 5.64 -8.31 -12.04
N ASN A 168 5.17 -9.11 -11.09
CA ASN A 168 6.02 -9.91 -10.22
C ASN A 168 6.31 -11.27 -10.88
N ASP A 169 7.33 -11.31 -11.74
CA ASP A 169 7.88 -12.52 -12.31
C ASP A 169 9.12 -12.97 -11.51
N GLU A 170 10.18 -12.19 -11.55
CA GLU A 170 11.38 -12.36 -10.74
C GLU A 170 11.42 -11.35 -9.59
N LEU A 171 11.50 -11.83 -8.35
CA LEU A 171 11.39 -10.98 -7.15
C LEU A 171 12.40 -9.83 -7.15
N ASP A 172 13.65 -10.12 -7.45
CA ASP A 172 14.74 -9.12 -7.37
C ASP A 172 14.54 -8.00 -8.40
N VAL A 173 14.18 -8.37 -9.62
CA VAL A 173 13.85 -7.42 -10.70
C VAL A 173 12.64 -6.58 -10.32
N CYS A 174 11.58 -7.22 -9.85
CA CYS A 174 10.35 -6.56 -9.44
C CYS A 174 10.57 -5.53 -8.32
N VAL A 175 11.42 -5.85 -7.33
CA VAL A 175 11.77 -4.94 -6.24
C VAL A 175 12.55 -3.73 -6.74
N GLU A 176 13.52 -3.93 -7.64
CA GLU A 176 14.29 -2.83 -8.25
C GLU A 176 13.41 -1.93 -9.12
N GLU A 177 12.57 -2.50 -9.96
CA GLU A 177 11.63 -1.74 -10.78
C GLU A 177 10.69 -0.90 -9.92
N MET A 178 10.11 -1.48 -8.87
CA MET A 178 9.24 -0.77 -7.93
C MET A 178 10.01 0.38 -7.25
N HIS A 179 11.24 0.14 -6.78
CA HIS A 179 12.07 1.16 -6.18
C HIS A 179 12.35 2.31 -7.16
N HIS A 180 12.84 2.02 -8.37
CA HIS A 180 13.15 3.03 -9.38
C HIS A 180 11.92 3.85 -9.77
N LEU A 181 10.75 3.21 -9.89
CA LEU A 181 9.50 3.87 -10.18
C LEU A 181 9.11 4.86 -9.07
N ILE A 182 9.18 4.45 -7.81
CA ILE A 182 8.87 5.31 -6.66
C ILE A 182 9.87 6.48 -6.58
N GLN A 183 11.17 6.23 -6.81
CA GLN A 183 12.16 7.30 -6.84
C GLN A 183 11.89 8.29 -8.00
N GLY A 184 11.47 7.80 -9.16
CA GLY A 184 11.06 8.63 -10.28
C GLY A 184 9.85 9.52 -9.98
N GLU A 185 8.92 9.04 -9.16
CA GLU A 185 7.76 9.84 -8.73
C GLU A 185 8.15 11.06 -7.88
N HIS A 186 9.24 11.01 -7.13
CA HIS A 186 9.76 12.18 -6.40
C HIS A 186 10.19 13.31 -7.32
N GLU A 187 10.59 13.02 -8.57
CA GLU A 187 11.07 14.01 -9.53
C GLU A 187 9.95 14.68 -10.34
N ARG A 188 8.70 14.29 -10.17
CA ARG A 188 7.57 14.91 -10.87
C ARG A 188 7.40 16.37 -10.46
N CYS A 189 7.19 17.24 -11.46
CA CYS A 189 7.08 18.69 -11.25
C CYS A 189 6.02 19.07 -10.22
N PHE A 190 4.88 18.35 -10.17
CA PHE A 190 3.82 18.66 -9.19
C PHE A 190 4.25 18.40 -7.73
N ARG A 191 5.23 17.52 -7.48
CA ARG A 191 5.80 17.26 -6.15
C ARG A 191 6.91 18.25 -5.79
N ASN A 192 7.44 19.00 -6.76
CA ASN A 192 8.55 19.92 -6.61
C ASN A 192 8.13 21.40 -6.72
N GLN A 193 6.86 21.73 -6.43
CA GLN A 193 6.30 23.07 -6.62
C GLN A 193 7.05 24.13 -5.82
N THR A 194 7.45 23.83 -4.57
CA THR A 194 8.22 24.78 -3.74
C THR A 194 9.54 25.15 -4.39
N PHE A 195 10.26 24.18 -4.96
CA PHE A 195 11.51 24.44 -5.69
C PHE A 195 11.24 25.26 -6.96
N ILE A 196 10.22 24.89 -7.72
CA ILE A 196 9.85 25.59 -8.95
C ILE A 196 9.48 27.06 -8.68
N GLU A 197 8.71 27.33 -7.64
CA GLU A 197 8.32 28.70 -7.26
C GLU A 197 9.52 29.50 -6.72
N HIS A 198 10.43 28.86 -6.00
CA HIS A 198 11.67 29.49 -5.58
C HIS A 198 12.53 29.91 -6.78
N MET A 199 12.76 29.01 -7.74
CA MET A 199 13.49 29.32 -8.96
C MET A 199 12.83 30.43 -9.78
N LYS A 200 11.50 30.44 -9.89
CA LYS A 200 10.78 31.52 -10.58
C LYS A 200 10.99 32.89 -9.93
N ARG A 201 11.04 32.96 -8.60
CA ARG A 201 11.31 34.21 -7.86
C ARG A 201 12.74 34.67 -8.07
N GLU A 202 13.72 33.78 -7.86
CA GLU A 202 15.13 34.10 -8.08
C GLU A 202 15.39 34.64 -9.50
N LEU A 203 14.82 34.01 -10.53
CA LEU A 203 14.98 34.45 -11.91
C LEU A 203 14.36 35.84 -12.17
N LYS A 204 13.39 36.26 -11.37
CA LYS A 204 12.80 37.61 -11.44
C LYS A 204 13.54 38.64 -10.60
N GLY A 205 14.50 38.22 -9.78
CA GLY A 205 15.24 39.08 -8.87
C GLY A 205 14.48 39.48 -7.60
N GLU A 206 13.53 38.60 -7.17
CA GLU A 206 12.66 38.78 -6.00
C GLU A 206 13.20 38.04 -4.77
#